data_26e2966fd5c763b08bed935bcd9ae40b
#
_entry.id   26e2966fd5c763b08bed935bcd9ae40b
#
_cell.length_a   1.000
_cell.length_b   1.000
_cell.length_c   1.000
_cell.angle_alpha   90.00
_cell.angle_beta   90.00
_cell.angle_gamma   90.00
#
_symmetry.space_group_name_H-M   'P 1'
#
loop_
_entity.id
_entity.type
_entity.pdbx_description
1 polymer ?
#
loop_
_entity_poly.entity_id
_entity_poly.type
_entity_poly.pdbx_seq_one_letter_code
_entity_poly.pdbx_strand_id
1 'polypeptide(L)'
;MRKKIGWIITSMMLTACATSPTGRSQFIFLPDTQINQMGLQSFDTLKKQKPINNNPQYNQTAQCIAQAVTGELGVNWEVVVFEDASLNAFALPGNKIGVHSAMMKLVDNQDQLAAVMGHEVGHVLARHSNERASQEMAVQQGLSMISQTELGQSPLTQGLLGLGAQYGVLMPYSRIHESEADMIGVDLMAKAGFDPQQSITLWQKMAQASQGNQPIEFMSTHPAHATRIEQLNQHMPKAMEFYKKAQAAGKSPKCL
;
A
#
# COMPACT_ATOMS: atom_id res chain seq x y z
N MET A 1 -42.95 12.77 -4.20
CA MET A 1 -41.74 12.56 -3.41
C MET A 1 -40.62 11.80 -4.15
N ARG A 2 -40.91 11.02 -5.20
CA ARG A 2 -39.87 10.21 -5.95
C ARG A 2 -38.82 11.02 -6.73
N LYS A 3 -39.09 12.24 -7.20
CA LYS A 3 -38.17 13.05 -8.01
C LYS A 3 -37.01 13.69 -7.21
N LYS A 4 -37.14 13.89 -5.90
CA LYS A 4 -36.08 14.54 -5.08
C LYS A 4 -34.96 13.56 -4.66
N ILE A 5 -35.24 12.25 -4.58
CA ILE A 5 -34.26 11.22 -4.22
C ILE A 5 -33.26 11.01 -5.36
N GLY A 6 -33.70 11.05 -6.61
CA GLY A 6 -32.81 10.89 -7.78
C GLY A 6 -31.75 11.99 -7.89
N TRP A 7 -32.07 13.23 -7.52
CA TRP A 7 -31.13 14.37 -7.57
C TRP A 7 -30.03 14.29 -6.49
N ILE A 8 -30.35 13.77 -5.31
CA ILE A 8 -29.39 13.59 -4.23
C ILE A 8 -28.37 12.50 -4.58
N ILE A 9 -28.82 11.40 -5.17
CA ILE A 9 -27.95 10.28 -5.58
C ILE A 9 -27.02 10.72 -6.73
N THR A 10 -27.52 11.48 -7.71
CA THR A 10 -26.73 12.00 -8.83
C THR A 10 -25.67 13.01 -8.37
N SER A 11 -25.99 13.86 -7.39
CA SER A 11 -25.03 14.82 -6.80
C SER A 11 -23.94 14.13 -5.99
N MET A 12 -24.23 13.01 -5.31
CA MET A 12 -23.23 12.24 -4.56
C MET A 12 -22.25 11.49 -5.47
N MET A 13 -22.68 11.04 -6.64
CA MET A 13 -21.79 10.34 -7.57
C MET A 13 -20.75 11.25 -8.24
N LEU A 14 -21.04 12.54 -8.40
CA LEU A 14 -20.10 13.49 -9.01
C LEU A 14 -18.92 13.89 -8.12
N THR A 15 -19.00 13.67 -6.82
CA THR A 15 -17.93 13.98 -5.85
C THR A 15 -17.02 12.79 -5.51
N ALA A 16 -17.35 11.59 -5.98
CA ALA A 16 -16.62 10.36 -5.64
C ALA A 16 -15.43 10.04 -6.57
N CYS A 17 -15.22 10.84 -7.63
CA CYS A 17 -14.10 10.65 -8.55
C CYS A 17 -12.89 11.48 -8.10
N ALA A 18 -11.85 10.81 -7.62
CA ALA A 18 -10.54 11.37 -7.38
C ALA A 18 -9.56 10.90 -8.47
N THR A 19 -8.42 11.57 -8.59
CA THR A 19 -7.35 11.17 -9.49
C THR A 19 -6.12 10.80 -8.67
N SER A 20 -5.55 9.66 -8.93
CA SER A 20 -4.31 9.21 -8.28
C SER A 20 -3.09 9.98 -8.80
N PRO A 21 -1.92 9.88 -8.13
CA PRO A 21 -0.68 10.52 -8.60
C PRO A 21 -0.23 10.09 -9.99
N THR A 22 -0.66 8.91 -10.46
CA THR A 22 -0.36 8.40 -11.82
C THR A 22 -1.41 8.79 -12.87
N GLY A 23 -2.45 9.53 -12.48
CA GLY A 23 -3.52 9.99 -13.37
C GLY A 23 -4.71 9.04 -13.50
N ARG A 24 -4.75 7.95 -12.72
CA ARG A 24 -5.86 6.99 -12.71
C ARG A 24 -7.07 7.56 -11.97
N SER A 25 -8.27 7.34 -12.51
CA SER A 25 -9.52 7.66 -11.81
C SER A 25 -9.75 6.68 -10.65
N GLN A 26 -10.12 7.22 -9.48
CA GLN A 26 -10.36 6.47 -8.24
C GLN A 26 -11.76 6.74 -7.72
N PHE A 27 -12.37 5.71 -7.14
CA PHE A 27 -13.62 5.84 -6.41
C PHE A 27 -13.34 6.06 -4.93
N ILE A 28 -13.34 7.32 -4.51
CA ILE A 28 -13.07 7.74 -3.14
C ILE A 28 -14.15 8.70 -2.68
N PHE A 29 -14.86 8.36 -1.60
CA PHE A 29 -15.86 9.25 -0.98
C PHE A 29 -15.64 9.44 0.53
N LEU A 30 -14.80 8.61 1.15
CA LEU A 30 -14.46 8.80 2.56
C LEU A 30 -13.47 9.97 2.72
N PRO A 31 -13.66 10.83 3.75
CA PRO A 31 -12.72 11.90 4.05
C PRO A 31 -11.33 11.33 4.42
N ASP A 32 -10.26 11.91 3.89
CA ASP A 32 -8.90 11.50 4.24
C ASP A 32 -8.60 11.65 5.74
N THR A 33 -9.20 12.65 6.40
CA THR A 33 -9.08 12.82 7.85
C THR A 33 -9.57 11.59 8.63
N GLN A 34 -10.68 10.99 8.19
CA GLN A 34 -11.21 9.77 8.81
C GLN A 34 -10.27 8.58 8.57
N ILE A 35 -9.80 8.40 7.34
CA ILE A 35 -8.87 7.32 6.99
C ILE A 35 -7.54 7.48 7.74
N ASN A 36 -7.02 8.69 7.86
CA ASN A 36 -5.81 8.97 8.64
C ASN A 36 -6.00 8.64 10.12
N GLN A 37 -7.15 8.99 10.73
CA GLN A 37 -7.44 8.63 12.10
C GLN A 37 -7.50 7.11 12.30
N MET A 38 -8.11 6.37 11.38
CA MET A 38 -8.16 4.90 11.41
C MET A 38 -6.73 4.32 11.32
N GLY A 39 -5.89 4.86 10.45
CA GLY A 39 -4.48 4.44 10.32
C GLY A 39 -3.69 4.68 11.60
N LEU A 40 -3.84 5.86 12.23
CA LEU A 40 -3.21 6.19 13.50
C LEU A 40 -3.62 5.23 14.62
N GLN A 41 -4.94 4.99 14.78
CA GLN A 41 -5.47 4.06 15.79
C GLN A 41 -4.99 2.64 15.57
N SER A 42 -4.96 2.17 14.31
CA SER A 42 -4.46 0.84 13.95
C SER A 42 -2.98 0.70 14.29
N PHE A 43 -2.17 1.71 13.98
CA PHE A 43 -0.74 1.70 14.28
C PHE A 43 -0.46 1.69 15.79
N ASP A 44 -1.19 2.49 16.56
CA ASP A 44 -1.08 2.49 18.03
C ASP A 44 -1.52 1.16 18.64
N THR A 45 -2.51 0.50 18.05
CA THR A 45 -2.95 -0.83 18.46
C THR A 45 -1.86 -1.87 18.18
N LEU A 46 -1.24 -1.82 16.98
CA LEU A 46 -0.14 -2.72 16.63
C LEU A 46 1.06 -2.56 17.56
N LYS A 47 1.44 -1.32 17.92
CA LYS A 47 2.51 -1.04 18.90
C LYS A 47 2.25 -1.62 20.29
N LYS A 48 0.98 -1.79 20.66
CA LYS A 48 0.59 -2.41 21.94
C LYS A 48 0.53 -3.94 21.86
N GLN A 49 0.21 -4.49 20.70
CA GLN A 49 0.00 -5.92 20.51
C GLN A 49 1.25 -6.68 20.08
N LYS A 50 2.14 -6.03 19.32
CA LYS A 50 3.36 -6.64 18.80
C LYS A 50 4.59 -6.08 19.53
N PRO A 51 5.59 -6.92 19.87
CA PRO A 51 6.83 -6.44 20.45
C PRO A 51 7.59 -5.57 19.44
N ILE A 52 8.13 -4.46 19.93
CA ILE A 52 9.00 -3.58 19.14
C ILE A 52 10.42 -4.15 19.19
N ASN A 53 11.07 -4.22 18.03
CA ASN A 53 12.45 -4.68 17.94
C ASN A 53 13.41 -3.65 18.58
N ASN A 54 14.28 -4.10 19.47
CA ASN A 54 15.23 -3.27 20.20
C ASN A 54 16.61 -3.21 19.55
N ASN A 55 16.83 -3.80 18.37
CA ASN A 55 18.10 -3.72 17.66
C ASN A 55 18.32 -2.28 17.15
N PRO A 56 19.35 -1.55 17.67
CA PRO A 56 19.58 -0.17 17.28
C PRO A 56 19.88 -0.02 15.80
N GLN A 57 20.61 -0.98 15.21
CA GLN A 57 20.96 -0.94 13.78
C GLN A 57 19.71 -1.04 12.89
N TYR A 58 18.79 -1.96 13.20
CA TYR A 58 17.54 -2.10 12.45
C TYR A 58 16.71 -0.82 12.50
N ASN A 59 16.57 -0.25 13.70
CA ASN A 59 15.80 0.97 13.89
C ASN A 59 16.44 2.18 13.18
N GLN A 60 17.76 2.35 13.29
CA GLN A 60 18.49 3.43 12.60
C GLN A 60 18.41 3.29 11.08
N THR A 61 18.62 2.08 10.56
CA THR A 61 18.52 1.79 9.13
C THR A 61 17.11 2.09 8.60
N ALA A 62 16.08 1.56 9.25
CA ALA A 62 14.70 1.78 8.81
C ALA A 62 14.32 3.27 8.86
N GLN A 63 14.72 3.98 9.91
CA GLN A 63 14.44 5.41 10.07
C GLN A 63 15.19 6.26 9.03
N CYS A 64 16.46 5.96 8.78
CA CYS A 64 17.28 6.63 7.76
C CYS A 64 16.66 6.48 6.37
N ILE A 65 16.30 5.25 5.98
CA ILE A 65 15.70 4.97 4.67
C ILE A 65 14.34 5.66 4.53
N ALA A 66 13.47 5.56 5.55
CA ALA A 66 12.18 6.23 5.52
C ALA A 66 12.31 7.74 5.37
N GLN A 67 13.20 8.37 6.13
CA GLN A 67 13.46 9.81 6.03
C GLN A 67 13.96 10.20 4.62
N ALA A 68 14.84 9.39 4.02
CA ALA A 68 15.33 9.66 2.68
C ALA A 68 14.21 9.51 1.62
N VAL A 69 13.45 8.41 1.67
CA VAL A 69 12.38 8.10 0.70
C VAL A 69 11.21 9.09 0.81
N THR A 70 10.89 9.58 2.01
CA THR A 70 9.76 10.49 2.24
C THR A 70 10.17 11.96 2.38
N GLY A 71 11.48 12.27 2.30
CA GLY A 71 12.02 13.59 2.58
C GLY A 71 11.44 14.72 1.72
N GLU A 72 11.08 14.43 0.47
CA GLU A 72 10.48 15.42 -0.43
C GLU A 72 8.96 15.60 -0.23
N LEU A 73 8.34 14.77 0.63
CA LEU A 73 6.89 14.83 0.85
C LEU A 73 6.48 15.93 1.85
N GLY A 74 7.44 16.56 2.53
CA GLY A 74 7.20 17.68 3.45
C GLY A 74 6.45 17.32 4.74
N VAL A 75 6.35 16.03 5.06
CA VAL A 75 5.66 15.50 6.25
C VAL A 75 6.53 14.45 6.94
N ASN A 76 6.45 14.41 8.26
CA ASN A 76 7.18 13.42 9.05
C ASN A 76 6.45 12.07 9.04
N TRP A 77 7.23 10.99 8.89
CA TRP A 77 6.76 9.62 8.97
C TRP A 77 7.29 8.95 10.25
N GLU A 78 6.41 8.33 11.00
CA GLU A 78 6.79 7.47 12.14
C GLU A 78 7.13 6.09 11.62
N VAL A 79 8.30 5.57 11.99
CA VAL A 79 8.78 4.25 11.57
C VAL A 79 9.00 3.39 12.79
N VAL A 80 8.48 2.16 12.78
CA VAL A 80 8.67 1.18 13.85
C VAL A 80 9.10 -0.15 13.23
N VAL A 81 10.17 -0.73 13.76
CA VAL A 81 10.54 -2.11 13.47
C VAL A 81 9.91 -3.01 14.53
N PHE A 82 9.05 -3.92 14.08
CA PHE A 82 8.41 -4.92 14.96
C PHE A 82 9.25 -6.20 15.01
N GLU A 83 9.37 -6.82 16.18
CA GLU A 83 9.95 -8.15 16.29
C GLU A 83 8.90 -9.17 15.83
N ASP A 84 9.03 -9.59 14.59
CA ASP A 84 8.10 -10.52 13.96
C ASP A 84 8.85 -11.38 12.94
N ALA A 85 8.60 -12.69 12.99
CA ALA A 85 9.21 -13.67 12.09
C ALA A 85 8.55 -13.75 10.71
N SER A 86 7.38 -13.13 10.54
CA SER A 86 6.73 -13.04 9.23
C SER A 86 7.42 -11.99 8.35
N LEU A 87 7.62 -12.33 7.07
CA LEU A 87 8.17 -11.40 6.09
C LEU A 87 7.08 -10.39 5.70
N ASN A 88 7.10 -9.23 6.34
CA ASN A 88 6.13 -8.17 6.07
C ASN A 88 6.71 -6.77 6.30
N ALA A 89 6.13 -5.81 5.62
CA ALA A 89 6.22 -4.38 5.86
C ALA A 89 4.90 -3.75 5.44
N PHE A 90 4.57 -2.60 5.97
CA PHE A 90 3.33 -1.91 5.65
C PHE A 90 3.44 -0.40 5.90
N ALA A 91 2.68 0.39 5.16
CA ALA A 91 2.42 1.76 5.54
C ALA A 91 0.92 1.99 5.74
N LEU A 92 0.59 2.78 6.75
CA LEU A 92 -0.78 3.16 7.08
C LEU A 92 -1.00 4.66 6.85
N PRO A 93 -2.21 5.07 6.46
CA PRO A 93 -2.62 6.47 6.45
C PRO A 93 -2.30 7.16 7.78
N GLY A 94 -1.93 8.43 7.72
CA GLY A 94 -1.39 9.14 8.88
C GLY A 94 0.13 9.02 9.02
N ASN A 95 0.82 8.67 7.92
CA ASN A 95 2.29 8.66 7.80
C ASN A 95 2.97 7.67 8.77
N LYS A 96 2.52 6.44 8.78
CA LYS A 96 3.05 5.37 9.63
C LYS A 96 3.65 4.27 8.80
N ILE A 97 4.85 3.80 9.13
CA ILE A 97 5.53 2.68 8.49
C ILE A 97 5.86 1.64 9.56
N GLY A 98 5.47 0.40 9.32
CA GLY A 98 5.90 -0.75 10.09
C GLY A 98 6.76 -1.67 9.23
N VAL A 99 7.85 -2.17 9.81
CA VAL A 99 8.74 -3.15 9.17
C VAL A 99 8.93 -4.32 10.12
N HIS A 100 8.74 -5.54 9.67
CA HIS A 100 9.02 -6.70 10.49
C HIS A 100 10.52 -7.05 10.48
N SER A 101 11.03 -7.52 11.60
CA SER A 101 12.44 -7.90 11.74
C SER A 101 12.88 -8.97 10.73
N ALA A 102 11.98 -9.85 10.30
CA ALA A 102 12.25 -10.80 9.23
C ALA A 102 12.50 -10.12 7.87
N MET A 103 11.83 -9.00 7.56
CA MET A 103 12.09 -8.22 6.35
C MET A 103 13.48 -7.57 6.40
N MET A 104 13.89 -7.05 7.57
CA MET A 104 15.23 -6.51 7.78
C MET A 104 16.33 -7.55 7.55
N LYS A 105 16.05 -8.84 7.83
CA LYS A 105 16.97 -9.97 7.60
C LYS A 105 16.96 -10.47 6.15
N LEU A 106 15.85 -10.28 5.43
CA LEU A 106 15.71 -10.75 4.04
C LEU A 106 16.51 -9.90 3.07
N VAL A 107 16.48 -8.57 3.22
CA VAL A 107 17.11 -7.65 2.28
C VAL A 107 18.64 -7.75 2.34
N ASP A 108 19.30 -7.71 1.18
CA ASP A 108 20.76 -7.81 1.08
C ASP A 108 21.45 -6.45 1.25
N ASN A 109 20.72 -5.35 0.99
CA ASN A 109 21.24 -3.99 1.03
C ASN A 109 20.12 -2.98 1.32
N GLN A 110 20.53 -1.73 1.56
CA GLN A 110 19.62 -0.63 1.86
C GLN A 110 18.66 -0.28 0.71
N ASP A 111 19.09 -0.49 -0.54
CA ASP A 111 18.27 -0.14 -1.71
C ASP A 111 17.08 -1.10 -1.84
N GLN A 112 17.25 -2.37 -1.49
CA GLN A 112 16.14 -3.33 -1.42
C GLN A 112 15.12 -2.93 -0.33
N LEU A 113 15.59 -2.49 0.85
CA LEU A 113 14.67 -2.01 1.88
C LEU A 113 13.98 -0.71 1.46
N ALA A 114 14.70 0.18 0.76
CA ALA A 114 14.12 1.40 0.20
C ALA A 114 13.04 1.09 -0.85
N ALA A 115 13.20 0.00 -1.64
CA ALA A 115 12.18 -0.45 -2.58
C ALA A 115 10.91 -0.92 -1.85
N VAL A 116 11.02 -1.70 -0.77
CA VAL A 116 9.87 -2.09 0.06
C VAL A 116 9.19 -0.87 0.64
N MET A 117 9.93 0.00 1.33
CA MET A 117 9.36 1.16 2.00
C MET A 117 8.76 2.16 1.01
N GLY A 118 9.40 2.35 -0.15
CA GLY A 118 8.89 3.18 -1.24
C GLY A 118 7.56 2.65 -1.79
N HIS A 119 7.45 1.33 -1.98
CA HIS A 119 6.22 0.67 -2.40
C HIS A 119 5.09 0.90 -1.39
N GLU A 120 5.35 0.72 -0.09
CA GLU A 120 4.36 0.94 0.96
C GLU A 120 3.92 2.41 1.03
N VAL A 121 4.86 3.34 0.96
CA VAL A 121 4.56 4.78 0.87
C VAL A 121 3.75 5.08 -0.40
N GLY A 122 4.05 4.41 -1.51
CA GLY A 122 3.30 4.49 -2.76
C GLY A 122 1.81 4.18 -2.58
N HIS A 123 1.46 3.15 -1.81
CA HIS A 123 0.07 2.83 -1.47
C HIS A 123 -0.64 3.95 -0.71
N VAL A 124 0.05 4.59 0.22
CA VAL A 124 -0.53 5.71 0.99
C VAL A 124 -0.71 6.94 0.10
N LEU A 125 0.29 7.31 -0.71
CA LEU A 125 0.22 8.45 -1.62
C LEU A 125 -0.86 8.28 -2.70
N ALA A 126 -1.02 7.06 -3.20
CA ALA A 126 -2.08 6.72 -4.14
C ALA A 126 -3.44 6.49 -3.46
N ARG A 127 -3.55 6.68 -2.13
CA ARG A 127 -4.80 6.57 -1.36
C ARG A 127 -5.50 5.21 -1.52
N HIS A 128 -4.75 4.13 -1.77
CA HIS A 128 -5.32 2.80 -2.04
C HIS A 128 -6.18 2.28 -0.88
N SER A 129 -5.79 2.56 0.38
CA SER A 129 -6.59 2.20 1.56
C SER A 129 -7.94 2.92 1.59
N ASN A 130 -7.97 4.21 1.20
CA ASN A 130 -9.21 4.98 1.12
C ASN A 130 -10.11 4.45 -0.02
N GLU A 131 -9.53 4.21 -1.19
CA GLU A 131 -10.27 3.67 -2.34
C GLU A 131 -10.91 2.32 -1.99
N ARG A 132 -10.17 1.39 -1.36
CA ARG A 132 -10.72 0.12 -0.87
C ARG A 132 -11.85 0.31 0.14
N ALA A 133 -11.60 1.09 1.19
CA ALA A 133 -12.61 1.34 2.22
C ALA A 133 -13.89 1.98 1.64
N SER A 134 -13.74 2.89 0.68
CA SER A 134 -14.86 3.50 -0.04
C SER A 134 -15.64 2.48 -0.87
N GLN A 135 -14.94 1.62 -1.60
CA GLN A 135 -15.55 0.54 -2.39
C GLN A 135 -16.28 -0.47 -1.50
N GLU A 136 -15.64 -0.93 -0.42
CA GLU A 136 -16.23 -1.87 0.53
C GLU A 136 -17.49 -1.31 1.17
N MET A 137 -17.46 -0.05 1.61
CA MET A 137 -18.62 0.61 2.19
C MET A 137 -19.76 0.77 1.17
N ALA A 138 -19.45 1.13 -0.09
CA ALA A 138 -20.46 1.23 -1.14
C ALA A 138 -21.11 -0.13 -1.44
N VAL A 139 -20.32 -1.20 -1.49
CA VAL A 139 -20.82 -2.57 -1.67
C VAL A 139 -21.72 -2.96 -0.48
N GLN A 140 -21.28 -2.77 0.76
CA GLN A 140 -22.08 -3.10 1.96
C GLN A 140 -23.40 -2.34 2.00
N GLN A 141 -23.40 -1.04 1.66
CA GLN A 141 -24.65 -0.26 1.59
C GLN A 141 -25.57 -0.77 0.48
N GLY A 142 -25.03 -1.09 -0.69
CA GLY A 142 -25.79 -1.69 -1.80
C GLY A 142 -26.41 -3.02 -1.40
N LEU A 143 -25.65 -3.91 -0.74
CA LEU A 143 -26.11 -5.19 -0.24
C LEU A 143 -27.21 -5.01 0.82
N SER A 144 -27.05 -4.07 1.75
CA SER A 144 -28.06 -3.74 2.76
C SER A 144 -29.37 -3.26 2.14
N MET A 145 -29.32 -2.47 1.08
CA MET A 145 -30.52 -2.04 0.34
C MET A 145 -31.21 -3.22 -0.35
N ILE A 146 -30.44 -4.10 -1.00
CA ILE A 146 -30.97 -5.28 -1.68
C ILE A 146 -31.61 -6.25 -0.69
N SER A 147 -30.98 -6.49 0.47
CA SER A 147 -31.49 -7.40 1.50
C SER A 147 -32.85 -7.00 2.08
N GLN A 148 -33.21 -5.71 1.96
CA GLN A 148 -34.51 -5.19 2.38
C GLN A 148 -35.63 -5.37 1.33
N THR A 149 -35.30 -5.86 0.12
CA THR A 149 -36.24 -6.17 -0.94
C THR A 149 -36.69 -7.63 -0.90
N GLU A 150 -37.86 -7.96 -1.48
CA GLU A 150 -38.31 -9.35 -1.62
C GLU A 150 -37.26 -10.24 -2.34
N LEU A 151 -36.58 -9.69 -3.34
CA LEU A 151 -35.51 -10.37 -4.08
C LEU A 151 -34.33 -10.70 -3.15
N GLY A 152 -33.96 -9.79 -2.25
CA GLY A 152 -32.84 -9.94 -1.31
C GLY A 152 -33.14 -10.96 -0.19
N GLN A 153 -34.41 -11.26 0.07
CA GLN A 153 -34.81 -12.25 1.08
C GLN A 153 -34.76 -13.69 0.56
N SER A 154 -34.53 -13.91 -0.75
CA SER A 154 -34.41 -15.26 -1.28
C SER A 154 -33.13 -15.94 -0.80
N PRO A 155 -33.18 -17.27 -0.46
CA PRO A 155 -31.99 -18.00 0.01
C PRO A 155 -30.83 -17.99 -0.98
N LEU A 156 -31.11 -17.99 -2.28
CA LEU A 156 -30.11 -17.90 -3.33
C LEU A 156 -29.41 -16.55 -3.31
N THR A 157 -30.16 -15.46 -3.20
CA THR A 157 -29.59 -14.10 -3.15
C THR A 157 -28.76 -13.90 -1.89
N GLN A 158 -29.24 -14.36 -0.72
CA GLN A 158 -28.48 -14.29 0.53
C GLN A 158 -27.18 -15.09 0.47
N GLY A 159 -27.16 -16.26 -0.16
CA GLY A 159 -25.94 -17.03 -0.40
C GLY A 159 -24.94 -16.28 -1.28
N LEU A 160 -25.39 -15.69 -2.38
CA LEU A 160 -24.54 -14.90 -3.29
C LEU A 160 -24.02 -13.60 -2.63
N LEU A 161 -24.85 -12.92 -1.84
CA LEU A 161 -24.48 -11.72 -1.09
C LEU A 161 -23.44 -12.04 -0.01
N GLY A 162 -23.61 -13.15 0.71
CA GLY A 162 -22.65 -13.62 1.72
C GLY A 162 -21.28 -13.93 1.12
N LEU A 163 -21.24 -14.64 -0.02
CA LEU A 163 -20.00 -14.89 -0.75
C LEU A 163 -19.38 -13.59 -1.26
N GLY A 164 -20.16 -12.69 -1.86
CA GLY A 164 -19.66 -11.41 -2.37
C GLY A 164 -19.05 -10.54 -1.27
N ALA A 165 -19.68 -10.46 -0.10
CA ALA A 165 -19.13 -9.73 1.05
C ALA A 165 -17.84 -10.37 1.57
N GLN A 166 -17.79 -11.71 1.67
CA GLN A 166 -16.62 -12.43 2.15
C GLN A 166 -15.41 -12.29 1.20
N TYR A 167 -15.62 -12.35 -0.11
CA TYR A 167 -14.54 -12.19 -1.10
C TYR A 167 -14.14 -10.73 -1.30
N GLY A 168 -15.04 -9.76 -1.18
CA GLY A 168 -14.77 -8.34 -1.36
C GLY A 168 -13.91 -7.71 -0.26
N VAL A 169 -14.12 -8.15 1.00
CA VAL A 169 -13.47 -7.55 2.19
C VAL A 169 -12.04 -8.07 2.42
N LEU A 170 -11.76 -9.32 2.01
CA LEU A 170 -10.48 -9.99 2.28
C LEU A 170 -9.52 -10.05 1.08
N MET A 171 -9.87 -9.43 -0.04
CA MET A 171 -9.01 -9.49 -1.22
C MET A 171 -7.73 -8.67 -1.03
N PRO A 172 -6.58 -9.19 -1.45
CA PRO A 172 -5.34 -8.41 -1.54
C PRO A 172 -5.53 -7.18 -2.44
N TYR A 173 -4.60 -6.23 -2.38
CA TYR A 173 -4.61 -5.09 -3.29
C TYR A 173 -4.74 -5.55 -4.76
N SER A 174 -5.51 -4.79 -5.55
CA SER A 174 -5.70 -5.13 -6.96
C SER A 174 -4.38 -5.02 -7.71
N ARG A 175 -4.24 -5.75 -8.83
CA ARG A 175 -3.05 -5.66 -9.70
C ARG A 175 -2.75 -4.22 -10.13
N ILE A 176 -3.79 -3.39 -10.29
CA ILE A 176 -3.65 -1.98 -10.66
C ILE A 176 -3.02 -1.19 -9.50
N HIS A 177 -3.48 -1.41 -8.27
CA HIS A 177 -2.92 -0.77 -7.07
C HIS A 177 -1.44 -1.16 -6.88
N GLU A 178 -1.12 -2.43 -7.07
CA GLU A 178 0.25 -2.94 -6.96
C GLU A 178 1.19 -2.28 -7.98
N SER A 179 0.77 -2.26 -9.25
CA SER A 179 1.56 -1.63 -10.32
C SER A 179 1.73 -0.11 -10.09
N GLU A 180 0.70 0.54 -9.58
CA GLU A 180 0.75 1.96 -9.25
C GLU A 180 1.71 2.24 -8.08
N ALA A 181 1.64 1.42 -7.01
CA ALA A 181 2.54 1.51 -5.86
C ALA A 181 4.00 1.22 -6.26
N ASP A 182 4.24 0.27 -7.15
CA ASP A 182 5.57 -0.02 -7.70
C ASP A 182 6.17 1.18 -8.43
N MET A 183 5.41 1.81 -9.33
CA MET A 183 5.89 2.98 -10.09
C MET A 183 6.17 4.17 -9.18
N ILE A 184 5.27 4.46 -8.24
CA ILE A 184 5.47 5.54 -7.27
C ILE A 184 6.67 5.23 -6.37
N GLY A 185 6.75 4.01 -5.86
CA GLY A 185 7.80 3.58 -4.93
C GLY A 185 9.19 3.61 -5.55
N VAL A 186 9.33 3.14 -6.80
CA VAL A 186 10.62 3.15 -7.49
C VAL A 186 11.06 4.58 -7.84
N ASP A 187 10.11 5.48 -8.17
CA ASP A 187 10.41 6.89 -8.38
C ASP A 187 10.87 7.58 -7.08
N LEU A 188 10.23 7.26 -5.93
CA LEU A 188 10.61 7.79 -4.61
C LEU A 188 12.02 7.37 -4.21
N MET A 189 12.32 6.06 -4.27
CA MET A 189 13.65 5.56 -3.91
C MET A 189 14.73 6.15 -4.81
N ALA A 190 14.47 6.26 -6.12
CA ALA A 190 15.41 6.83 -7.08
C ALA A 190 15.70 8.33 -6.80
N LYS A 191 14.66 9.13 -6.50
CA LYS A 191 14.80 10.55 -6.11
C LYS A 191 15.53 10.73 -4.79
N ALA A 192 15.43 9.75 -3.89
CA ALA A 192 16.16 9.71 -2.64
C ALA A 192 17.64 9.34 -2.80
N GLY A 193 18.05 8.81 -3.96
CA GLY A 193 19.43 8.42 -4.27
C GLY A 193 19.72 6.93 -4.01
N PHE A 194 18.68 6.09 -3.87
CA PHE A 194 18.80 4.64 -3.86
C PHE A 194 18.70 4.07 -5.28
N ASP A 195 19.44 2.99 -5.56
CA ASP A 195 19.45 2.34 -6.87
C ASP A 195 18.09 1.65 -7.16
N PRO A 196 17.30 2.16 -8.13
CA PRO A 196 15.98 1.60 -8.42
C PRO A 196 16.02 0.19 -9.02
N GLN A 197 17.15 -0.26 -9.57
CA GLN A 197 17.29 -1.62 -10.11
C GLN A 197 17.15 -2.69 -9.01
N GLN A 198 17.48 -2.34 -7.77
CA GLN A 198 17.35 -3.24 -6.63
C GLN A 198 15.88 -3.60 -6.31
N SER A 199 14.90 -2.83 -6.79
CA SER A 199 13.49 -3.19 -6.70
C SER A 199 13.17 -4.48 -7.46
N ILE A 200 13.70 -4.64 -8.67
CA ILE A 200 13.52 -5.84 -9.48
C ILE A 200 14.17 -7.06 -8.81
N THR A 201 15.41 -6.89 -8.33
CA THR A 201 16.14 -7.95 -7.61
C THR A 201 15.37 -8.41 -6.38
N LEU A 202 14.81 -7.47 -5.62
CA LEU A 202 13.99 -7.77 -4.45
C LEU A 202 12.74 -8.58 -4.80
N TRP A 203 11.98 -8.16 -5.82
CA TRP A 203 10.77 -8.88 -6.24
C TRP A 203 11.07 -10.30 -6.71
N GLN A 204 12.18 -10.48 -7.45
CA GLN A 204 12.64 -11.81 -7.85
C GLN A 204 12.99 -12.68 -6.64
N LYS A 205 13.69 -12.11 -5.65
CA LYS A 205 14.05 -12.78 -4.40
C LYS A 205 12.81 -13.19 -3.61
N MET A 206 11.84 -12.29 -3.45
CA MET A 206 10.58 -12.60 -2.76
C MET A 206 9.76 -13.66 -3.50
N ALA A 207 9.71 -13.61 -4.83
CA ALA A 207 9.04 -14.63 -5.63
C ALA A 207 9.68 -16.02 -5.46
N GLN A 208 11.00 -16.10 -5.38
CA GLN A 208 11.73 -17.37 -5.10
C GLN A 208 11.46 -17.87 -3.68
N ALA A 209 11.49 -16.99 -2.69
CA ALA A 209 11.22 -17.35 -1.30
C ALA A 209 9.77 -17.83 -1.09
N SER A 210 8.82 -17.35 -1.91
CA SER A 210 7.40 -17.77 -1.87
C SER A 210 7.15 -19.17 -2.42
N GLN A 211 8.11 -19.79 -3.12
CA GLN A 211 7.99 -21.16 -3.62
C GLN A 211 8.25 -22.21 -2.52
N GLY A 212 8.65 -21.78 -1.33
CA GLY A 212 8.79 -22.64 -0.15
C GLY A 212 7.45 -23.00 0.49
N ASN A 213 7.49 -23.90 1.49
CA ASN A 213 6.30 -24.45 2.16
C ASN A 213 5.52 -23.46 3.05
N GLN A 214 5.94 -22.20 3.16
CA GLN A 214 5.23 -21.17 3.91
C GLN A 214 4.97 -19.96 3.02
N PRO A 215 3.69 -19.54 2.87
CA PRO A 215 3.36 -18.31 2.16
C PRO A 215 3.98 -17.11 2.89
N ILE A 216 4.69 -16.27 2.15
CA ILE A 216 5.20 -14.99 2.66
C ILE A 216 3.99 -14.07 2.87
N GLU A 217 3.80 -13.56 4.09
CA GLU A 217 2.69 -12.67 4.45
C GLU A 217 2.61 -11.45 3.51
N PHE A 218 3.74 -10.84 3.22
CA PHE A 218 3.84 -9.74 2.26
C PHE A 218 3.26 -10.10 0.88
N MET A 219 3.52 -11.32 0.39
CA MET A 219 3.01 -11.76 -0.91
C MET A 219 1.52 -12.10 -0.90
N SER A 220 0.93 -12.32 0.28
CA SER A 220 -0.53 -12.53 0.39
C SER A 220 -1.31 -11.22 0.28
N THR A 221 -0.73 -10.12 0.75
CA THR A 221 -1.30 -8.76 0.63
C THR A 221 -0.87 -8.06 -0.65
N HIS A 222 0.34 -8.35 -1.16
CA HIS A 222 0.98 -7.78 -2.35
C HIS A 222 1.38 -8.89 -3.35
N PRO A 223 0.42 -9.48 -4.08
CA PRO A 223 0.70 -10.62 -4.93
C PRO A 223 1.72 -10.31 -6.03
N ALA A 224 2.72 -11.18 -6.16
CA ALA A 224 3.65 -11.11 -7.28
C ALA A 224 2.94 -11.58 -8.56
N HIS A 225 2.91 -10.73 -9.54
CA HIS A 225 2.49 -11.06 -10.89
C HIS A 225 3.65 -10.80 -11.85
N ALA A 226 3.84 -11.67 -12.82
CA ALA A 226 4.90 -11.50 -13.84
C ALA A 226 4.84 -10.11 -14.51
N THR A 227 3.63 -9.57 -14.66
CA THR A 227 3.39 -8.22 -15.21
C THR A 227 3.99 -7.09 -14.38
N ARG A 228 4.17 -7.25 -13.05
CA ARG A 228 4.79 -6.21 -12.20
C ARG A 228 6.26 -6.00 -12.57
N ILE A 229 7.01 -7.10 -12.67
CA ILE A 229 8.44 -7.04 -13.05
C ILE A 229 8.58 -6.47 -14.47
N GLU A 230 7.69 -6.83 -15.39
CA GLU A 230 7.70 -6.27 -16.74
C GLU A 230 7.43 -4.77 -16.73
N GLN A 231 6.42 -4.31 -16.00
CA GLN A 231 6.09 -2.88 -15.87
C GLN A 231 7.20 -2.08 -15.18
N LEU A 232 7.84 -2.64 -14.14
CA LEU A 232 9.01 -2.04 -13.52
C LEU A 232 10.17 -1.91 -14.51
N ASN A 233 10.44 -2.93 -15.33
CA ASN A 233 11.46 -2.85 -16.37
C ASN A 233 11.15 -1.77 -17.40
N GLN A 234 9.89 -1.63 -17.82
CA GLN A 234 9.46 -0.58 -18.76
C GLN A 234 9.58 0.82 -18.15
N HIS A 235 9.36 0.97 -16.84
CA HIS A 235 9.46 2.24 -16.11
C HIS A 235 10.90 2.58 -15.69
N MET A 236 11.79 1.59 -15.62
CA MET A 236 13.17 1.73 -15.13
C MET A 236 13.98 2.84 -15.80
N PRO A 237 13.91 3.07 -17.13
CA PRO A 237 14.65 4.18 -17.75
C PRO A 237 14.33 5.54 -17.11
N LYS A 238 13.05 5.80 -16.79
CA LYS A 238 12.60 7.02 -16.11
C LYS A 238 13.11 7.09 -14.66
N ALA A 239 13.01 6.00 -13.90
CA ALA A 239 13.53 5.94 -12.54
C ALA A 239 15.05 6.18 -12.49
N MET A 240 15.80 5.63 -13.47
CA MET A 240 17.24 5.84 -13.58
C MET A 240 17.60 7.31 -13.91
N GLU A 241 16.74 8.07 -14.58
CA GLU A 241 16.95 9.51 -14.75
C GLU A 241 16.83 10.24 -13.40
N PHE A 242 15.85 9.91 -12.57
CA PHE A 242 15.72 10.47 -11.22
C PHE A 242 16.91 10.10 -10.35
N TYR A 243 17.34 8.84 -10.40
CA TYR A 243 18.53 8.39 -9.67
C TYR A 243 19.78 9.15 -10.05
N LYS A 244 20.07 9.30 -11.35
CA LYS A 244 21.22 10.08 -11.85
C LYS A 244 21.16 11.54 -11.40
N LYS A 245 19.97 12.15 -11.42
CA LYS A 245 19.78 13.53 -10.93
C LYS A 245 20.02 13.62 -9.42
N ALA A 246 19.53 12.65 -8.64
CA ALA A 246 19.76 12.58 -7.20
C ALA A 246 21.25 12.44 -6.88
N GLN A 247 21.96 11.53 -7.56
CA GLN A 247 23.40 11.35 -7.42
C GLN A 247 24.18 12.64 -7.76
N ALA A 248 23.83 13.31 -8.86
CA ALA A 248 24.45 14.58 -9.27
C ALA A 248 24.20 15.70 -8.24
N ALA A 249 23.08 15.63 -7.49
CA ALA A 249 22.76 16.55 -6.38
C ALA A 249 23.41 16.13 -5.04
N GLY A 250 24.27 15.11 -5.03
CA GLY A 250 24.95 14.61 -3.84
C GLY A 250 24.09 13.74 -2.92
N LYS A 251 22.88 13.31 -3.38
CA LYS A 251 22.04 12.38 -2.61
C LYS A 251 22.60 10.96 -2.77
N SER A 252 23.20 10.44 -1.72
CA SER A 252 23.71 9.06 -1.62
C SER A 252 23.56 8.59 -0.17
N PRO A 253 22.35 8.18 0.23
CA PRO A 253 22.09 7.75 1.59
C PRO A 253 23.01 6.60 1.99
N LYS A 254 23.51 6.65 3.23
CA LYS A 254 24.30 5.57 3.86
C LYS A 254 23.57 5.17 5.13
N CYS A 255 22.62 4.24 4.98
CA CYS A 255 21.73 3.81 6.06
C CYS A 255 22.10 2.45 6.65
N LEU A 256 23.04 1.72 6.05
CA LEU A 256 23.63 0.46 6.52
C LEU A 256 25.10 0.67 6.83
#